data_c2349a42d4bc76e2cbaa2095465c3ea3
#
_entry.id   c2349a42d4bc76e2cbaa2095465c3ea3
#
_cell.length_a   1.000
_cell.length_b   1.000
_cell.length_c   1.000
_cell.angle_alpha   90.00
_cell.angle_beta   90.00
_cell.angle_gamma   90.00
#
_symmetry.space_group_name_H-M   'P 1'
#
loop_
_entity.id
_entity.type
_entity.pdbx_description
1 polymer ?
#
loop_
_entity_poly.entity_id
_entity_poly.type
_entity_poly.pdbx_seq_one_letter_code
_entity_poly.pdbx_strand_id
1 'polypeptide(L)'
;MSSPMIECCAPLAAEVLSAEEAVATAELFKALADPARVRIVNLLAAAGEPVCACNLNDPVGLSQPTVSHHLKKLVEVGLLEREQRGKWAYFSLRPEAVEKLAAVADLKGVCC
;
A
#
# COMPACT_ATOMS: atom_id res chain seq x y z
N MET A 1 2.86 16.98 11.62
CA MET A 1 2.50 15.62 11.25
C MET A 1 2.99 15.33 9.85
N SER A 2 3.74 14.25 9.68
CA SER A 2 4.31 13.94 8.37
C SER A 2 3.26 13.32 7.46
N SER A 3 3.32 13.65 6.17
CA SER A 3 2.46 13.04 5.16
C SER A 3 2.84 11.57 4.93
N PRO A 4 1.90 10.71 4.55
CA PRO A 4 2.24 9.37 4.12
C PRO A 4 3.24 9.42 2.97
N MET A 5 4.17 8.46 2.96
CA MET A 5 5.23 8.46 1.96
C MET A 5 4.71 8.40 0.52
N ILE A 6 3.57 7.73 0.31
CA ILE A 6 2.98 7.62 -1.03
C ILE A 6 2.63 8.99 -1.63
N GLU A 7 2.35 9.98 -0.81
CA GLU A 7 2.05 11.33 -1.32
C GLU A 7 3.27 11.99 -1.96
N CYS A 8 4.46 11.56 -1.59
CA CYS A 8 5.71 12.06 -2.17
C CYS A 8 6.15 11.28 -3.40
N CYS A 9 5.44 10.20 -3.75
CA CYS A 9 5.75 9.43 -4.95
C CYS A 9 5.40 10.25 -6.20
N ALA A 10 6.17 10.05 -7.26
CA ALA A 10 5.95 10.73 -8.53
C ALA A 10 5.76 9.72 -9.65
N PRO A 11 4.99 10.06 -10.70
CA PRO A 11 4.82 9.18 -11.84
C PRO A 11 6.17 8.85 -12.49
N LEU A 12 6.35 7.60 -12.87
CA LEU A 12 7.58 7.18 -13.56
C LEU A 12 7.70 7.82 -14.95
N ALA A 13 6.59 8.30 -15.49
CA ALA A 13 6.59 9.02 -16.76
C ALA A 13 6.96 10.51 -16.60
N ALA A 14 7.18 11.00 -15.39
CA ALA A 14 7.60 12.37 -15.17
C ALA A 14 8.97 12.62 -15.79
N GLU A 15 9.19 13.84 -16.29
CA GLU A 15 10.45 14.18 -16.97
C GLU A 15 11.68 13.97 -16.10
N VAL A 16 11.66 14.51 -14.90
CA VAL A 16 12.79 14.41 -13.97
C VAL A 16 12.25 14.25 -12.57
N LEU A 17 12.69 13.22 -11.89
CA LEU A 17 12.37 13.02 -10.49
C LEU A 17 13.44 13.68 -9.61
N SER A 18 13.00 14.34 -8.55
CA SER A 18 13.94 14.77 -7.51
C SER A 18 14.45 13.54 -6.76
N ALA A 19 15.57 13.71 -6.05
CA ALA A 19 16.08 12.63 -5.21
C ALA A 19 15.05 12.19 -4.17
N GLU A 20 14.30 13.12 -3.61
CA GLU A 20 13.27 12.81 -2.61
C GLU A 20 12.12 12.03 -3.22
N GLU A 21 11.67 12.43 -4.41
CA GLU A 21 10.62 11.71 -5.12
C GLU A 21 11.06 10.30 -5.48
N ALA A 22 12.30 10.12 -5.90
CA ALA A 22 12.84 8.82 -6.23
C ALA A 22 12.89 7.92 -5.00
N VAL A 23 13.30 8.45 -3.85
CA VAL A 23 13.33 7.69 -2.59
C VAL A 23 11.93 7.26 -2.19
N ALA A 24 10.97 8.18 -2.22
CA ALA A 24 9.58 7.88 -1.84
C ALA A 24 8.98 6.81 -2.77
N THR A 25 9.23 6.94 -4.06
CA THR A 25 8.74 5.98 -5.06
C THR A 25 9.36 4.60 -4.87
N ALA A 26 10.66 4.56 -4.58
CA ALA A 26 11.36 3.30 -4.31
C ALA A 26 10.81 2.63 -3.05
N GLU A 27 10.52 3.40 -2.01
CA GLU A 27 9.94 2.84 -0.77
C GLU A 27 8.55 2.25 -1.01
N LEU A 28 7.76 2.86 -1.89
CA LEU A 28 6.47 2.31 -2.27
C LEU A 28 6.64 0.94 -2.94
N PHE A 29 7.52 0.85 -3.93
CA PHE A 29 7.77 -0.43 -4.61
C PHE A 29 8.37 -1.46 -3.67
N LYS A 30 9.25 -1.03 -2.77
CA LYS A 30 9.83 -1.92 -1.77
C LYS A 30 8.78 -2.50 -0.84
N ALA A 31 7.81 -1.69 -0.44
CA ALA A 31 6.71 -2.17 0.39
C ALA A 31 5.86 -3.22 -0.33
N LEU A 32 5.77 -3.13 -1.65
CA LEU A 32 5.00 -4.08 -2.47
C LEU A 32 5.83 -5.26 -2.98
N ALA A 33 7.13 -5.27 -2.73
CA ALA A 33 8.03 -6.31 -3.27
C ALA A 33 8.10 -7.54 -2.37
N ASP A 34 6.98 -7.90 -1.74
CA ASP A 34 6.86 -9.06 -0.87
C ASP A 34 5.57 -9.79 -1.25
N PRO A 35 5.63 -11.11 -1.56
CA PRO A 35 4.45 -11.85 -2.00
C PRO A 35 3.27 -11.77 -1.02
N ALA A 36 3.55 -11.80 0.28
CA ALA A 36 2.48 -11.72 1.28
C ALA A 36 1.79 -10.37 1.24
N ARG A 37 2.55 -9.29 1.05
CA ARG A 37 1.98 -7.94 0.96
C ARG A 37 1.15 -7.76 -0.30
N VAL A 38 1.61 -8.30 -1.42
CA VAL A 38 0.83 -8.29 -2.66
C VAL A 38 -0.49 -9.02 -2.46
N ARG A 39 -0.47 -10.18 -1.79
CA ARG A 39 -1.69 -10.95 -1.52
C ARG A 39 -2.63 -10.20 -0.58
N ILE A 40 -2.10 -9.52 0.42
CA ILE A 40 -2.93 -8.70 1.33
C ILE A 40 -3.62 -7.59 0.54
N VAL A 41 -2.88 -6.86 -0.28
CA VAL A 41 -3.46 -5.79 -1.12
C VAL A 41 -4.53 -6.36 -2.04
N ASN A 42 -4.27 -7.50 -2.65
CA ASN A 42 -5.23 -8.17 -3.52
C ASN A 42 -6.51 -8.53 -2.77
N LEU A 43 -6.38 -9.11 -1.57
CA LEU A 43 -7.54 -9.49 -0.77
C LEU A 43 -8.39 -8.28 -0.38
N LEU A 44 -7.73 -7.18 0.00
CA LEU A 44 -8.44 -5.97 0.39
C LEU A 44 -9.13 -5.32 -0.82
N ALA A 45 -8.48 -5.33 -1.97
CA ALA A 45 -9.07 -4.80 -3.20
C ALA A 45 -10.29 -5.62 -3.61
N ALA A 46 -10.19 -6.94 -3.53
CA ALA A 46 -11.28 -7.84 -3.88
C ALA A 46 -12.46 -7.70 -2.92
N ALA A 47 -12.19 -7.44 -1.64
CA ALA A 47 -13.23 -7.29 -0.63
C ALA A 47 -14.07 -6.02 -0.85
N GLY A 48 -13.43 -4.94 -1.28
CA GLY A 48 -14.13 -3.68 -1.51
C GLY A 48 -14.65 -2.99 -0.25
N GLU A 49 -14.29 -3.49 0.92
CA GLU A 49 -14.71 -2.94 2.21
C GLU A 49 -13.65 -3.27 3.26
N PRO A 50 -13.67 -2.60 4.42
CA PRO A 50 -12.70 -2.90 5.48
C PRO A 50 -12.75 -4.36 5.93
N VAL A 51 -11.59 -4.96 6.14
CA VAL A 51 -11.45 -6.37 6.54
C VAL A 51 -10.71 -6.44 7.86
N CYS A 52 -11.22 -7.24 8.78
CA CYS A 52 -10.55 -7.50 10.05
C CYS A 52 -9.22 -8.21 9.81
N ALA A 53 -8.17 -7.77 10.48
CA ALA A 53 -6.87 -8.42 10.39
C ALA A 53 -6.97 -9.92 10.71
N CYS A 54 -7.87 -10.31 11.60
CA CYS A 54 -8.08 -11.70 11.97
C CYS A 54 -8.55 -12.59 10.80
N ASN A 55 -9.10 -11.98 9.75
CA ASN A 55 -9.57 -12.72 8.57
C ASN A 55 -8.52 -12.82 7.47
N LEU A 56 -7.34 -12.28 7.68
CA LEU A 56 -6.27 -12.31 6.67
C LEU A 56 -5.27 -13.45 6.87
N ASN A 57 -5.20 -14.00 8.09
CA ASN A 57 -4.20 -15.01 8.42
C ASN A 57 -4.29 -16.27 7.54
N ASP A 58 -5.48 -16.84 7.43
CA ASP A 58 -5.68 -18.07 6.67
C ASP A 58 -5.43 -17.90 5.18
N PRO A 59 -6.04 -16.88 4.52
CA PRO A 59 -5.79 -16.69 3.09
C PRO A 59 -4.33 -16.42 2.75
N VAL A 60 -3.61 -15.71 3.63
CA VAL A 60 -2.21 -15.38 3.40
C VAL A 60 -1.31 -16.54 3.83
N GLY A 61 -1.78 -17.38 4.75
CA GLY A 61 -1.02 -18.54 5.22
C GLY A 61 0.10 -18.19 6.19
N LEU A 62 -0.04 -17.09 6.92
CA LEU A 62 0.96 -16.62 7.87
C LEU A 62 0.35 -16.42 9.25
N SER A 63 1.23 -16.38 10.26
CA SER A 63 0.81 -16.14 11.63
C SER A 63 0.32 -14.71 11.83
N GLN A 64 -0.47 -14.51 12.89
CA GLN A 64 -1.00 -13.19 13.24
C GLN A 64 0.10 -12.12 13.39
N PRO A 65 1.20 -12.37 14.12
CA PRO A 65 2.26 -11.36 14.24
C PRO A 65 2.90 -10.99 12.90
N THR A 66 3.07 -11.96 12.02
CA THR A 66 3.67 -11.72 10.71
C THR A 66 2.73 -10.91 9.82
N VAL A 67 1.44 -11.25 9.81
CA VAL A 67 0.44 -10.48 9.07
C VAL A 67 0.37 -9.05 9.59
N SER A 68 0.37 -8.89 10.92
CA SER A 68 0.35 -7.55 11.54
C SER A 68 1.55 -6.71 11.14
N HIS A 69 2.73 -7.33 11.03
CA HIS A 69 3.94 -6.64 10.58
C HIS A 69 3.78 -6.13 9.15
N HIS A 70 3.27 -6.95 8.25
CA HIS A 70 3.04 -6.56 6.86
C HIS A 70 2.00 -5.45 6.76
N LEU A 71 0.91 -5.54 7.52
CA LEU A 71 -0.11 -4.51 7.54
C LEU A 71 0.44 -3.17 8.01
N LYS A 72 1.28 -3.20 9.05
CA LYS A 72 1.92 -1.99 9.56
C LYS A 72 2.78 -1.32 8.48
N LYS A 73 3.56 -2.10 7.74
CA LYS A 73 4.39 -1.56 6.65
C LYS A 73 3.55 -0.91 5.57
N LEU A 74 2.44 -1.52 5.20
CA LEU A 74 1.55 -0.99 4.17
C LEU A 74 0.84 0.29 4.65
N VAL A 75 0.50 0.37 5.93
CA VAL A 75 -0.06 1.60 6.52
C VAL A 75 0.99 2.71 6.52
N GLU A 76 2.23 2.39 6.87
CA GLU A 76 3.33 3.37 6.94
C GLU A 76 3.59 4.05 5.60
N VAL A 77 3.50 3.31 4.49
CA VAL A 77 3.70 3.91 3.15
C VAL A 77 2.43 4.59 2.63
N GLY A 78 1.32 4.48 3.33
CA GLY A 78 0.09 5.18 2.99
C GLY A 78 -0.86 4.43 2.07
N LEU A 79 -0.63 3.15 1.81
CA LEU A 79 -1.52 2.34 0.97
C LEU A 79 -2.79 1.90 1.68
N LEU A 80 -2.68 1.65 2.98
CA LEU A 80 -3.79 1.18 3.80
C LEU A 80 -4.14 2.19 4.86
N GLU A 81 -5.41 2.17 5.27
CA GLU A 81 -5.83 2.83 6.49
C GLU A 81 -6.32 1.79 7.48
N ARG A 82 -6.14 2.09 8.75
CA ARG A 82 -6.50 1.22 9.85
C ARG A 82 -7.61 1.86 10.65
N GLU A 83 -8.64 1.11 10.94
CA GLU A 83 -9.75 1.56 11.77
C GLU A 83 -9.93 0.62 12.96
N GLN A 84 -9.89 1.15 14.17
CA GLN A 84 -10.14 0.36 15.36
C GLN A 84 -11.64 0.29 15.64
N ARG A 85 -12.17 -0.92 15.74
CA ARG A 85 -13.57 -1.16 16.09
C ARG A 85 -13.60 -2.06 17.31
N GLY A 86 -13.74 -1.45 18.50
CA GLY A 86 -13.62 -2.18 19.75
C GLY A 86 -12.21 -2.73 19.90
N LYS A 87 -12.07 -4.04 20.08
CA LYS A 87 -10.76 -4.70 20.18
C LYS A 87 -10.22 -5.21 18.85
N TRP A 88 -10.95 -4.98 17.76
CA TRP A 88 -10.57 -5.48 16.44
C TRP A 88 -10.04 -4.36 15.55
N ALA A 89 -8.98 -4.62 14.80
CA ALA A 89 -8.45 -3.69 13.82
C ALA A 89 -8.92 -4.09 12.43
N TYR A 90 -9.48 -3.12 11.69
CA TYR A 90 -9.93 -3.30 10.32
C TYR A 90 -9.04 -2.52 9.39
N PHE A 91 -8.78 -3.07 8.22
CA PHE A 91 -7.89 -2.46 7.24
C PHE A 91 -8.58 -2.37 5.89
N SER A 92 -8.31 -1.28 5.18
CA SER A 92 -8.83 -1.07 3.83
C SER A 92 -7.82 -0.29 3.02
N LEU A 93 -7.95 -0.38 1.70
CA LEU A 93 -7.13 0.43 0.79
C LEU A 93 -7.61 1.87 0.84
N ARG A 94 -6.68 2.80 0.88
CA ARG A 94 -7.01 4.23 0.80
C ARG A 94 -7.31 4.55 -0.67
N PRO A 95 -8.51 5.07 -1.00
CA PRO A 95 -8.86 5.35 -2.39
C PRO A 95 -7.88 6.26 -3.11
N GLU A 96 -7.44 7.33 -2.44
CA GLU A 96 -6.47 8.25 -3.01
C GLU A 96 -5.10 7.59 -3.22
N ALA A 97 -4.76 6.60 -2.41
CA ALA A 97 -3.52 5.85 -2.56
C ALA A 97 -3.56 4.91 -3.76
N VAL A 98 -4.73 4.31 -4.01
CA VAL A 98 -4.92 3.44 -5.17
C VAL A 98 -4.75 4.24 -6.46
N GLU A 99 -5.34 5.44 -6.53
CA GLU A 99 -5.18 6.31 -7.68
C GLU A 99 -3.73 6.74 -7.86
N LYS A 100 -3.05 7.07 -6.77
CA LYS A 100 -1.65 7.48 -6.79
C LYS A 100 -0.75 6.34 -7.27
N LEU A 101 -0.99 5.13 -6.79
CA LEU A 101 -0.22 3.95 -7.21
C LEU A 101 -0.38 3.72 -8.72
N ALA A 102 -1.59 3.80 -9.23
CA ALA A 102 -1.84 3.63 -10.66
C ALA A 102 -1.09 4.69 -11.47
N ALA A 103 -1.10 5.93 -11.02
CA ALA A 103 -0.40 7.03 -11.69
C ALA A 103 1.11 6.84 -11.65
N VAL A 104 1.66 6.40 -10.51
CA VAL A 104 3.10 6.18 -10.35
C VAL A 104 3.58 5.10 -11.33
N ALA A 105 2.80 4.03 -11.49
CA ALA A 105 3.18 2.91 -12.34
C ALA A 105 2.85 3.13 -13.82
N ASP A 106 2.20 4.23 -14.18
CA ASP A 106 1.81 4.48 -15.56
C ASP A 106 2.99 5.02 -16.36
N LEU A 107 3.44 4.25 -17.33
CA LEU A 107 4.54 4.60 -18.22
C LEU A 107 4.07 5.00 -19.61
N LYS A 108 2.76 5.00 -19.84
CA LYS A 108 2.21 5.29 -21.19
C LYS A 108 2.53 6.69 -21.67
N GLY A 109 2.62 7.66 -20.77
CA GLY A 109 2.93 9.04 -21.13
C GLY A 109 4.31 9.21 -21.76
N VAL A 110 5.20 8.24 -21.61
CA VAL A 110 6.55 8.30 -22.15
C VAL A 110 6.57 7.98 -23.64
N CYS A 111 5.60 7.24 -24.08
CA CYS A 111 5.58 6.69 -25.45
C CYS A 111 4.92 7.58 -26.49
N CYS A 112 4.49 8.74 -26.12
CA CYS A 112 3.77 9.65 -27.07
C CYS A 112 4.65 10.38 -28.03
#